data_2c9d0b9320240233d22eca5ff2596570
#
_entry.id   2c9d0b9320240233d22eca5ff2596570
#
_cell.length_a   1.000
_cell.length_b   1.000
_cell.length_c   1.000
_cell.angle_alpha   90.00
_cell.angle_beta   90.00
_cell.angle_gamma   90.00
#
_symmetry.space_group_name_H-M   'P 1'
#
loop_
_entity.id
_entity.type
_entity.pdbx_description
1 polymer ?
#
loop_
_entity_poly.entity_id
_entity_poly.type
_entity_poly.pdbx_seq_one_letter_code
_entity_poly.pdbx_strand_id
1 'polypeptide(L)'
;RVLFRSNTSGRPSPTTAEHVMTDLNEKIPLILDGGSVGIGIESTIIDLTEETPMILRPGYITQEMLEEVIGEVHVDPGLIASDSLQKPKAPGMKYRHYAPKADLTVVTGEKKDVIGTINYLSHTGISQGKKIGIIATDETAGEYRCGDVISIGAREDEDAIARHLYGILRKFDDLDVDTIYSESFESEGLGQAIMNRLLKAAGHHVLQAVQEKKMKAYDRIIFAEDGGTCRAPMAAGILEEQVLNRPVEVLSRGLVVLFPEPLNQKAEAVMISNGLKSEGFMSEQITEEDITDNTLILTMSEESRQKIFELFPNVEKEDVAVLTEFVGDELEILNPYGGNLQAYGICYETLNKSIKKLVKILNEGEEKCQK
;
A
#
# COMPACT_ATOMS: atom_id res chain seq x y z
N ARG A 1 9.70 -37.70 -30.06
CA ARG A 1 9.95 -36.71 -29.00
C ARG A 1 8.86 -36.76 -27.99
N VAL A 2 9.14 -37.21 -26.78
CA VAL A 2 8.20 -37.12 -25.68
C VAL A 2 8.40 -35.75 -25.03
N LEU A 3 7.42 -34.87 -25.14
CA LEU A 3 7.37 -33.61 -24.41
C LEU A 3 6.85 -33.92 -23.01
N PHE A 4 7.72 -33.93 -22.02
CA PHE A 4 7.31 -34.03 -20.62
C PHE A 4 6.79 -32.68 -20.15
N ARG A 5 5.52 -32.62 -19.81
CA ARG A 5 4.98 -31.62 -18.91
C ARG A 5 4.89 -32.26 -17.52
N SER A 6 5.74 -31.84 -16.63
CA SER A 6 5.84 -32.39 -15.27
C SER A 6 5.04 -31.64 -14.22
N ASN A 7 4.17 -30.69 -14.62
CA ASN A 7 3.33 -29.93 -13.70
C ASN A 7 1.83 -30.15 -13.92
N THR A 8 1.07 -30.09 -12.87
CA THR A 8 -0.39 -29.97 -12.88
C THR A 8 -0.79 -28.57 -13.33
N SER A 9 -1.83 -28.46 -14.17
CA SER A 9 -2.30 -27.17 -14.68
C SER A 9 -2.66 -26.22 -13.53
N GLY A 10 -2.21 -24.98 -13.61
CA GLY A 10 -2.52 -23.94 -12.63
C GLY A 10 -1.55 -23.83 -11.45
N ARG A 11 -0.77 -24.86 -11.14
CA ARG A 11 0.18 -24.85 -10.02
C ARG A 11 1.58 -24.33 -10.44
N PRO A 12 2.39 -23.84 -9.49
CA PRO A 12 3.79 -23.48 -9.77
C PRO A 12 4.56 -24.64 -10.39
N SER A 13 5.39 -24.34 -11.40
CA SER A 13 6.17 -25.38 -12.10
C SER A 13 7.11 -26.09 -11.13
N PRO A 14 7.26 -27.45 -11.25
CA PRO A 14 8.20 -28.19 -10.43
C PRO A 14 9.65 -27.85 -10.85
N THR A 15 10.49 -27.62 -9.86
CA THR A 15 11.93 -27.30 -10.03
C THR A 15 12.85 -28.35 -9.40
N THR A 16 12.28 -29.35 -8.72
CA THR A 16 12.97 -30.48 -8.11
C THR A 16 12.21 -31.79 -8.36
N ALA A 17 12.87 -32.92 -8.18
CA ALA A 17 12.21 -34.24 -8.26
C ALA A 17 11.12 -34.41 -7.18
N GLU A 18 11.30 -33.80 -6.01
CA GLU A 18 10.32 -33.81 -4.94
C GLU A 18 9.03 -33.11 -5.34
N HIS A 19 9.12 -31.97 -6.02
CA HIS A 19 7.95 -31.29 -6.57
C HIS A 19 7.22 -32.16 -7.61
N VAL A 20 7.96 -32.87 -8.46
CA VAL A 20 7.37 -33.81 -9.42
C VAL A 20 6.72 -34.99 -8.69
N MET A 21 7.36 -35.52 -7.65
CA MET A 21 6.78 -36.55 -6.81
C MET A 21 5.44 -36.10 -6.21
N THR A 22 5.40 -34.91 -5.64
CA THR A 22 4.19 -34.34 -5.03
C THR A 22 3.04 -34.20 -6.05
N ASP A 23 3.35 -33.77 -7.29
CA ASP A 23 2.34 -33.50 -8.31
C ASP A 23 1.85 -34.78 -9.02
N LEU A 24 2.74 -35.77 -9.18
CA LEU A 24 2.52 -36.93 -10.06
C LEU A 24 2.65 -38.29 -9.34
N ASN A 25 2.70 -38.31 -8.00
CA ASN A 25 2.71 -39.56 -7.24
C ASN A 25 1.56 -40.48 -7.69
N GLU A 26 1.83 -41.77 -7.87
CA GLU A 26 0.91 -42.78 -8.33
C GLU A 26 0.38 -42.58 -9.79
N LYS A 27 0.75 -41.49 -10.46
CA LYS A 27 0.35 -41.24 -11.87
C LYS A 27 1.43 -41.65 -12.86
N ILE A 28 2.70 -41.73 -12.40
CA ILE A 28 3.84 -42.15 -13.21
C ILE A 28 4.64 -43.22 -12.44
N PRO A 29 5.22 -44.22 -13.14
CA PRO A 29 5.88 -45.34 -12.47
C PRO A 29 7.31 -45.03 -12.00
N LEU A 30 7.96 -43.97 -12.53
CA LEU A 30 9.37 -43.69 -12.27
C LEU A 30 9.67 -42.19 -12.43
N ILE A 31 10.47 -41.66 -11.53
CA ILE A 31 11.08 -40.33 -11.60
C ILE A 31 12.60 -40.52 -11.59
N LEU A 32 13.28 -39.94 -12.57
CA LEU A 32 14.74 -39.85 -12.58
C LEU A 32 15.13 -38.47 -12.06
N ASP A 33 15.79 -38.43 -10.91
CA ASP A 33 16.26 -37.18 -10.30
C ASP A 33 17.60 -36.78 -10.90
N GLY A 34 17.61 -35.70 -11.66
CA GLY A 34 18.79 -35.06 -12.22
C GLY A 34 19.29 -33.85 -11.40
N GLY A 35 18.75 -33.65 -10.21
CA GLY A 35 18.99 -32.47 -9.38
C GLY A 35 18.02 -31.32 -9.67
N SER A 36 18.21 -30.20 -8.97
CA SER A 36 17.41 -28.98 -9.15
C SER A 36 17.66 -28.37 -10.54
N VAL A 37 16.61 -27.75 -11.13
CA VAL A 37 16.72 -27.06 -12.41
C VAL A 37 17.69 -25.88 -12.33
N GLY A 38 18.49 -25.67 -13.38
CA GLY A 38 19.49 -24.60 -13.40
C GLY A 38 18.91 -23.19 -13.59
N ILE A 39 17.82 -23.06 -14.36
CA ILE A 39 17.24 -21.78 -14.76
C ILE A 39 16.01 -21.40 -13.93
N GLY A 40 15.11 -22.33 -13.68
CA GLY A 40 13.93 -22.16 -12.82
C GLY A 40 12.69 -21.55 -13.48
N ILE A 41 12.82 -20.88 -14.62
CA ILE A 41 11.71 -20.31 -15.38
C ILE A 41 11.59 -20.94 -16.77
N GLU A 42 10.43 -20.77 -17.41
CA GLU A 42 10.20 -21.32 -18.76
C GLU A 42 11.00 -20.58 -19.83
N SER A 43 11.19 -21.28 -20.97
CA SER A 43 11.88 -20.76 -22.14
C SER A 43 11.17 -19.54 -22.74
N THR A 44 11.94 -18.68 -23.38
CA THR A 44 11.44 -17.59 -24.22
C THR A 44 10.68 -18.14 -25.42
N ILE A 45 9.56 -17.51 -25.77
CA ILE A 45 8.83 -17.79 -27.00
C ILE A 45 8.91 -16.56 -27.88
N ILE A 46 9.41 -16.74 -29.09
CA ILE A 46 9.54 -15.71 -30.11
C ILE A 46 8.73 -16.08 -31.35
N ASP A 47 8.02 -15.12 -31.89
CA ASP A 47 7.35 -15.18 -33.18
C ASP A 47 8.29 -14.61 -34.25
N LEU A 48 8.62 -15.44 -35.23
CA LEU A 48 9.48 -15.10 -36.37
C LEU A 48 8.68 -14.99 -37.68
N THR A 49 7.36 -14.91 -37.62
CA THR A 49 6.51 -14.90 -38.82
C THR A 49 6.27 -13.49 -39.38
N GLU A 50 6.60 -12.47 -38.64
CA GLU A 50 6.47 -11.06 -38.99
C GLU A 50 7.86 -10.50 -39.43
N GLU A 51 7.90 -9.31 -40.06
CA GLU A 51 9.15 -8.68 -40.47
C GLU A 51 10.08 -8.41 -39.28
N THR A 52 9.56 -7.94 -38.17
CA THR A 52 10.29 -7.79 -36.93
C THR A 52 9.89 -8.90 -35.96
N PRO A 53 10.85 -9.72 -35.51
CA PRO A 53 10.62 -10.75 -34.52
C PRO A 53 9.96 -10.20 -33.25
N MET A 54 9.03 -10.98 -32.64
CA MET A 54 8.28 -10.53 -31.48
C MET A 54 8.35 -11.55 -30.35
N ILE A 55 8.75 -11.13 -29.15
CA ILE A 55 8.73 -11.96 -27.94
C ILE A 55 7.28 -12.07 -27.45
N LEU A 56 6.72 -13.27 -27.51
CA LEU A 56 5.39 -13.62 -27.03
C LEU A 56 5.38 -14.08 -25.56
N ARG A 57 6.52 -14.52 -25.05
CA ARG A 57 6.73 -14.88 -23.64
C ARG A 57 8.20 -14.65 -23.27
N PRO A 58 8.50 -13.70 -22.39
CA PRO A 58 9.84 -13.52 -21.89
C PRO A 58 10.29 -14.74 -21.07
N GLY A 59 11.56 -15.11 -21.14
CA GLY A 59 12.17 -16.23 -20.46
C GLY A 59 13.66 -15.96 -20.23
N TYR A 60 14.47 -17.01 -20.06
CA TYR A 60 15.90 -16.89 -19.80
C TYR A 60 16.67 -16.18 -20.94
N ILE A 61 16.29 -16.44 -22.19
CA ILE A 61 16.85 -15.70 -23.33
C ILE A 61 16.16 -14.34 -23.38
N THR A 62 16.91 -13.29 -23.08
CA THR A 62 16.40 -11.92 -23.00
C THR A 62 16.26 -11.27 -24.37
N GLN A 63 15.63 -10.09 -24.42
CA GLN A 63 15.51 -9.30 -25.65
C GLN A 63 16.89 -8.91 -26.17
N GLU A 64 17.78 -8.45 -25.31
CA GLU A 64 19.12 -8.02 -25.64
C GLU A 64 19.95 -9.19 -26.28
N MET A 65 19.87 -10.39 -25.67
CA MET A 65 20.52 -11.58 -26.20
C MET A 65 20.00 -11.96 -27.59
N LEU A 66 18.73 -11.72 -27.86
CA LEU A 66 18.17 -11.96 -29.20
C LEU A 66 18.61 -10.89 -30.19
N GLU A 67 18.60 -9.63 -29.78
CA GLU A 67 19.00 -8.50 -30.63
C GLU A 67 20.47 -8.57 -31.07
N GLU A 68 21.34 -9.12 -30.21
CA GLU A 68 22.75 -9.38 -30.59
C GLU A 68 22.88 -10.37 -31.76
N VAL A 69 21.93 -11.26 -31.97
CA VAL A 69 22.00 -12.33 -32.96
C VAL A 69 21.17 -12.05 -34.21
N ILE A 70 19.96 -11.51 -34.03
CA ILE A 70 18.96 -11.37 -35.10
C ILE A 70 18.55 -9.91 -35.38
N GLY A 71 19.14 -8.95 -34.70
CA GLY A 71 18.79 -7.53 -34.83
C GLY A 71 17.55 -7.17 -34.02
N GLU A 72 16.82 -6.13 -34.43
CA GLU A 72 15.68 -5.59 -33.72
C GLU A 72 14.62 -6.63 -33.38
N VAL A 73 14.20 -6.67 -32.12
CA VAL A 73 13.18 -7.58 -31.58
C VAL A 73 12.19 -6.79 -30.75
N HIS A 74 10.90 -6.98 -30.99
CA HIS A 74 9.86 -6.34 -30.19
C HIS A 74 9.32 -7.27 -29.09
N VAL A 75 8.74 -6.67 -28.06
CA VAL A 75 8.00 -7.40 -27.03
C VAL A 75 6.51 -7.19 -27.26
N ASP A 76 5.71 -8.26 -27.19
CA ASP A 76 4.26 -8.18 -27.38
C ASP A 76 3.65 -7.20 -26.36
N PRO A 77 2.99 -6.13 -26.80
CA PRO A 77 2.35 -5.15 -25.91
C PRO A 77 1.34 -5.79 -24.92
N GLY A 78 0.75 -6.93 -25.27
CA GLY A 78 -0.14 -7.69 -24.40
C GLY A 78 0.53 -8.30 -23.18
N LEU A 79 1.88 -8.28 -23.10
CA LEU A 79 2.63 -8.70 -21.92
C LEU A 79 2.77 -7.58 -20.88
N ILE A 80 2.64 -6.32 -21.32
CA ILE A 80 2.85 -5.12 -20.50
C ILE A 80 1.52 -4.55 -19.99
N ALA A 81 0.45 -4.65 -20.79
CA ALA A 81 -0.86 -4.08 -20.47
C ALA A 81 -1.87 -5.16 -20.05
N SER A 82 -2.40 -5.04 -18.84
CA SER A 82 -3.47 -5.90 -18.31
C SER A 82 -4.81 -5.78 -19.08
N ASP A 83 -5.00 -4.72 -19.88
CA ASP A 83 -6.27 -4.35 -20.52
C ASP A 83 -6.28 -4.47 -22.06
N SER A 84 -5.32 -5.19 -22.67
CA SER A 84 -5.36 -5.34 -24.11
C SER A 84 -6.54 -6.24 -24.56
N LEU A 85 -7.44 -5.66 -25.32
CA LEU A 85 -8.56 -6.37 -26.02
C LEU A 85 -8.08 -7.37 -27.08
N GLN A 86 -6.77 -7.50 -27.28
CA GLN A 86 -6.19 -8.41 -28.27
C GLN A 86 -6.17 -9.84 -27.75
N LYS A 87 -6.53 -10.79 -28.64
CA LYS A 87 -6.42 -12.21 -28.34
C LYS A 87 -4.96 -12.59 -28.19
N PRO A 88 -4.57 -13.24 -27.08
CA PRO A 88 -3.18 -13.66 -26.88
C PRO A 88 -2.72 -14.62 -27.97
N LYS A 89 -1.56 -14.33 -28.57
CA LYS A 89 -0.96 -15.16 -29.63
C LYS A 89 -0.30 -16.45 -29.08
N ALA A 90 -0.01 -16.50 -27.75
CA ALA A 90 0.62 -17.67 -27.13
C ALA A 90 -0.20 -18.29 -25.98
N PRO A 91 -0.10 -19.61 -25.75
CA PRO A 91 -0.75 -20.27 -24.62
C PRO A 91 -0.23 -19.73 -23.27
N GLY A 92 -1.13 -19.52 -22.31
CA GLY A 92 -0.78 -19.11 -20.96
C GLY A 92 -0.72 -17.59 -20.73
N MET A 93 -1.14 -16.76 -21.68
CA MET A 93 -1.14 -15.30 -21.54
C MET A 93 -2.35 -14.73 -20.81
N LYS A 94 -3.49 -15.43 -20.73
CA LYS A 94 -4.79 -14.85 -20.34
C LYS A 94 -5.34 -15.31 -18.98
N TYR A 95 -4.74 -16.27 -18.31
CA TYR A 95 -5.29 -16.83 -17.06
C TYR A 95 -4.26 -16.85 -15.95
N ARG A 96 -4.73 -16.84 -14.69
CA ARG A 96 -3.90 -17.10 -13.51
C ARG A 96 -3.20 -18.45 -13.72
N HIS A 97 -1.90 -18.42 -13.91
CA HIS A 97 -1.05 -19.59 -14.13
C HIS A 97 0.08 -19.60 -13.13
N TYR A 98 0.50 -20.80 -12.70
CA TYR A 98 1.59 -20.96 -11.73
C TYR A 98 1.27 -20.39 -10.34
N ALA A 99 -0.01 -20.21 -10.04
CA ALA A 99 -0.44 -19.58 -8.81
C ALA A 99 -0.28 -20.52 -7.60
N PRO A 100 0.18 -20.00 -6.46
CA PRO A 100 0.05 -20.67 -5.18
C PRO A 100 -1.43 -20.77 -4.78
N LYS A 101 -1.73 -21.55 -3.74
CA LYS A 101 -3.07 -21.63 -3.15
C LYS A 101 -3.50 -20.31 -2.55
N ALA A 102 -2.55 -19.64 -1.89
CA ALA A 102 -2.73 -18.33 -1.26
C ALA A 102 -2.99 -17.21 -2.28
N ASP A 103 -3.61 -16.15 -1.82
CA ASP A 103 -3.74 -14.92 -2.60
C ASP A 103 -2.42 -14.17 -2.61
N LEU A 104 -1.80 -14.02 -3.78
CA LEU A 104 -0.54 -13.31 -3.96
C LEU A 104 -0.79 -11.89 -4.45
N THR A 105 -0.16 -10.93 -3.81
CA THR A 105 -0.15 -9.50 -4.20
C THR A 105 1.28 -9.03 -4.36
N VAL A 106 1.59 -8.40 -5.50
CA VAL A 106 2.89 -7.75 -5.75
C VAL A 106 2.79 -6.29 -5.34
N VAL A 107 3.71 -5.83 -4.50
CA VAL A 107 3.78 -4.44 -4.06
C VAL A 107 4.90 -3.73 -4.82
N THR A 108 4.55 -2.65 -5.51
CA THR A 108 5.46 -1.86 -6.36
C THR A 108 5.67 -0.46 -5.78
N GLY A 109 6.83 0.14 -6.00
CA GLY A 109 7.16 1.48 -5.53
C GLY A 109 8.60 1.57 -5.04
N GLU A 110 8.93 2.68 -4.39
CA GLU A 110 10.23 2.86 -3.74
C GLU A 110 10.45 1.79 -2.66
N LYS A 111 11.68 1.26 -2.57
CA LYS A 111 12.03 0.16 -1.65
C LYS A 111 11.48 0.36 -0.24
N LYS A 112 11.64 1.55 0.30
CA LYS A 112 11.22 1.89 1.67
C LYS A 112 9.71 1.85 1.84
N ASP A 113 8.98 2.37 0.86
CA ASP A 113 7.52 2.43 0.86
C ASP A 113 6.94 1.02 0.70
N VAL A 114 7.56 0.19 -0.13
CA VAL A 114 7.21 -1.23 -0.30
C VAL A 114 7.32 -1.98 1.03
N ILE A 115 8.45 -1.83 1.73
CA ILE A 115 8.67 -2.47 3.03
C ILE A 115 7.63 -1.99 4.06
N GLY A 116 7.39 -0.68 4.14
CA GLY A 116 6.38 -0.10 5.04
C GLY A 116 4.98 -0.62 4.76
N THR A 117 4.60 -0.63 3.48
CA THR A 117 3.29 -1.11 3.03
C THR A 117 3.09 -2.60 3.34
N ILE A 118 4.08 -3.45 3.02
CA ILE A 118 4.00 -4.89 3.31
C ILE A 118 3.93 -5.14 4.82
N ASN A 119 4.73 -4.45 5.64
CA ASN A 119 4.66 -4.55 7.10
C ASN A 119 3.27 -4.18 7.63
N TYR A 120 2.69 -3.09 7.15
CA TYR A 120 1.35 -2.65 7.54
C TYR A 120 0.27 -3.69 7.17
N LEU A 121 0.28 -4.16 5.93
CA LEU A 121 -0.69 -5.15 5.44
C LEU A 121 -0.55 -6.49 6.18
N SER A 122 0.69 -6.92 6.45
CA SER A 122 0.98 -8.15 7.17
C SER A 122 0.48 -8.08 8.61
N HIS A 123 0.77 -6.99 9.31
CA HIS A 123 0.27 -6.77 10.67
C HIS A 123 -1.26 -6.77 10.71
N THR A 124 -1.90 -6.07 9.77
CA THR A 124 -3.37 -6.01 9.66
C THR A 124 -3.96 -7.40 9.38
N GLY A 125 -3.37 -8.17 8.44
CA GLY A 125 -3.83 -9.52 8.12
C GLY A 125 -3.71 -10.46 9.31
N ILE A 126 -2.58 -10.44 10.04
CA ILE A 126 -2.35 -11.26 11.23
C ILE A 126 -3.33 -10.90 12.35
N SER A 127 -3.62 -9.61 12.56
CA SER A 127 -4.61 -9.19 13.56
C SER A 127 -6.04 -9.68 13.24
N GLN A 128 -6.31 -10.01 11.96
CA GLN A 128 -7.54 -10.64 11.50
C GLN A 128 -7.50 -12.18 11.52
N GLY A 129 -6.42 -12.77 12.03
CA GLY A 129 -6.24 -14.21 12.13
C GLY A 129 -5.71 -14.90 10.86
N LYS A 130 -5.22 -14.14 9.86
CA LYS A 130 -4.64 -14.70 8.64
C LYS A 130 -3.18 -15.08 8.84
N LYS A 131 -2.75 -16.15 8.17
CA LYS A 131 -1.34 -16.50 8.02
C LYS A 131 -0.77 -15.78 6.79
N ILE A 132 0.31 -15.03 6.99
CA ILE A 132 0.90 -14.19 5.96
C ILE A 132 2.27 -14.71 5.56
N GLY A 133 2.49 -14.88 4.25
CA GLY A 133 3.79 -15.12 3.64
C GLY A 133 4.36 -13.84 3.01
N ILE A 134 5.68 -13.69 3.03
CA ILE A 134 6.37 -12.56 2.41
C ILE A 134 7.53 -13.07 1.56
N ILE A 135 7.54 -12.72 0.27
CA ILE A 135 8.67 -12.91 -0.63
C ILE A 135 9.52 -11.65 -0.58
N ALA A 136 10.73 -11.78 -0.08
CA ALA A 136 11.69 -10.69 0.12
C ALA A 136 13.00 -11.00 -0.61
N THR A 137 13.87 -10.01 -0.76
CA THR A 137 15.27 -10.23 -1.14
C THR A 137 16.16 -10.38 0.10
N ASP A 138 17.42 -10.83 -0.08
CA ASP A 138 18.37 -10.95 1.02
C ASP A 138 18.58 -9.61 1.74
N GLU A 139 18.50 -8.49 0.99
CA GLU A 139 18.69 -7.13 1.49
C GLU A 139 17.51 -6.59 2.29
N THR A 140 16.33 -7.21 2.17
CA THR A 140 15.09 -6.69 2.78
C THR A 140 14.44 -7.66 3.74
N ALA A 141 14.81 -8.94 3.71
CA ALA A 141 14.19 -9.98 4.54
C ALA A 141 14.21 -9.65 6.04
N GLY A 142 15.28 -9.02 6.53
CA GLY A 142 15.42 -8.59 7.93
C GLY A 142 14.58 -7.37 8.32
N GLU A 143 13.97 -6.67 7.35
CA GLU A 143 13.17 -5.47 7.59
C GLU A 143 11.67 -5.79 7.78
N TYR A 144 11.25 -7.02 7.48
CA TYR A 144 9.89 -7.47 7.71
C TYR A 144 9.73 -8.01 9.13
N ARG A 145 8.72 -7.53 9.83
CA ARG A 145 8.56 -7.70 11.29
C ARG A 145 7.62 -8.83 11.69
N CYS A 146 6.80 -9.31 10.75
CA CYS A 146 5.79 -10.32 11.02
C CYS A 146 5.47 -11.12 9.74
N GLY A 147 4.92 -12.33 9.91
CA GLY A 147 4.66 -13.27 8.83
C GLY A 147 5.82 -14.21 8.56
N ASP A 148 5.60 -15.17 7.66
CA ASP A 148 6.61 -16.13 7.21
C ASP A 148 7.42 -15.50 6.07
N VAL A 149 8.58 -14.93 6.39
CA VAL A 149 9.47 -14.26 5.44
C VAL A 149 10.39 -15.27 4.79
N ILE A 150 10.39 -15.33 3.45
CA ILE A 150 11.29 -16.18 2.69
C ILE A 150 12.08 -15.32 1.71
N SER A 151 13.40 -15.33 1.83
CA SER A 151 14.28 -14.70 0.84
C SER A 151 14.32 -15.51 -0.44
N ILE A 152 14.19 -14.80 -1.57
CA ILE A 152 14.29 -15.37 -2.92
C ILE A 152 15.75 -15.32 -3.44
N GLY A 153 16.63 -14.57 -2.78
CA GLY A 153 18.02 -14.34 -3.14
C GLY A 153 18.39 -12.85 -3.11
N ALA A 154 19.64 -12.54 -3.41
CA ALA A 154 20.08 -11.16 -3.53
C ALA A 154 19.40 -10.48 -4.75
N ARG A 155 19.02 -9.20 -4.59
CA ARG A 155 18.28 -8.45 -5.63
C ARG A 155 19.02 -8.38 -6.97
N GLU A 156 20.35 -8.30 -6.93
CA GLU A 156 21.20 -8.23 -8.13
C GLU A 156 21.43 -9.61 -8.77
N ASP A 157 21.13 -10.72 -8.09
CA ASP A 157 21.26 -12.08 -8.62
C ASP A 157 19.94 -12.56 -9.22
N GLU A 158 19.58 -12.02 -10.38
CA GLU A 158 18.37 -12.38 -11.11
C GLU A 158 18.32 -13.88 -11.46
N ASP A 159 19.46 -14.51 -11.69
CA ASP A 159 19.56 -15.96 -11.95
C ASP A 159 19.13 -16.78 -10.74
N ALA A 160 19.52 -16.38 -9.52
CA ALA A 160 19.07 -17.00 -8.29
C ALA A 160 17.57 -16.77 -8.06
N ILE A 161 17.09 -15.53 -8.26
CA ILE A 161 15.67 -15.18 -8.14
C ILE A 161 14.83 -16.02 -9.10
N ALA A 162 15.20 -16.08 -10.37
CA ALA A 162 14.51 -16.88 -11.39
C ALA A 162 14.44 -18.37 -10.98
N ARG A 163 15.54 -18.89 -10.44
CA ARG A 163 15.67 -20.31 -10.01
C ARG A 163 14.78 -20.63 -8.81
N HIS A 164 14.66 -19.71 -7.86
CA HIS A 164 13.97 -19.92 -6.60
C HIS A 164 12.47 -19.65 -6.65
N LEU A 165 11.99 -18.81 -7.60
CA LEU A 165 10.63 -18.29 -7.64
C LEU A 165 9.54 -19.38 -7.43
N TYR A 166 9.54 -20.41 -8.25
CA TYR A 166 8.51 -21.45 -8.16
C TYR A 166 8.66 -22.32 -6.91
N GLY A 167 9.91 -22.56 -6.48
CA GLY A 167 10.18 -23.29 -5.25
C GLY A 167 9.59 -22.56 -4.02
N ILE A 168 9.74 -21.27 -3.96
CA ILE A 168 9.21 -20.42 -2.86
C ILE A 168 7.68 -20.39 -2.87
N LEU A 169 7.06 -20.25 -4.04
CA LEU A 169 5.59 -20.29 -4.14
C LEU A 169 5.04 -21.64 -3.65
N ARG A 170 5.72 -22.77 -3.94
CA ARG A 170 5.36 -24.08 -3.40
C ARG A 170 5.57 -24.19 -1.91
N LYS A 171 6.66 -23.60 -1.38
CA LYS A 171 6.94 -23.59 0.06
C LYS A 171 5.85 -22.86 0.84
N PHE A 172 5.28 -21.79 0.29
CA PHE A 172 4.12 -21.13 0.90
C PHE A 172 2.85 -21.98 0.85
N ASP A 173 2.67 -22.80 -0.20
CA ASP A 173 1.60 -23.80 -0.24
C ASP A 173 1.73 -24.84 0.89
N ASP A 174 2.98 -25.23 1.24
CA ASP A 174 3.27 -26.20 2.31
C ASP A 174 3.10 -25.56 3.70
N LEU A 175 3.38 -24.27 3.85
CA LEU A 175 3.16 -23.48 5.08
C LEU A 175 1.68 -23.15 5.31
N ASP A 176 0.82 -23.41 4.30
CA ASP A 176 -0.62 -23.15 4.35
C ASP A 176 -0.94 -21.69 4.74
N VAL A 177 -0.26 -20.75 4.09
CA VAL A 177 -0.52 -19.31 4.26
C VAL A 177 -1.77 -18.90 3.50
N ASP A 178 -2.50 -17.89 4.00
CA ASP A 178 -3.71 -17.36 3.38
C ASP A 178 -3.41 -16.30 2.33
N THR A 179 -2.38 -15.49 2.59
CA THR A 179 -2.01 -14.36 1.72
C THR A 179 -0.49 -14.27 1.62
N ILE A 180 0.01 -13.97 0.41
CA ILE A 180 1.43 -13.72 0.15
C ILE A 180 1.59 -12.29 -0.37
N TYR A 181 2.53 -11.55 0.20
CA TYR A 181 3.01 -10.29 -0.35
C TYR A 181 4.39 -10.48 -0.95
N SER A 182 4.64 -9.88 -2.10
CA SER A 182 5.94 -9.90 -2.77
C SER A 182 6.40 -8.49 -3.10
N GLU A 183 7.68 -8.25 -2.95
CA GLU A 183 8.32 -7.10 -3.60
C GLU A 183 8.25 -7.26 -5.12
N SER A 184 8.35 -6.13 -5.83
CA SER A 184 8.56 -6.11 -7.27
C SER A 184 10.05 -6.19 -7.61
N PHE A 185 10.34 -6.64 -8.83
CA PHE A 185 11.69 -6.73 -9.40
C PHE A 185 11.81 -5.83 -10.63
N GLU A 186 13.01 -5.70 -11.18
CA GLU A 186 13.25 -4.93 -12.39
C GLU A 186 12.43 -5.45 -13.59
N SER A 187 12.15 -4.55 -14.53
CA SER A 187 11.30 -4.87 -15.70
C SER A 187 12.12 -5.07 -16.98
N GLU A 188 13.45 -5.10 -16.86
CA GLU A 188 14.38 -5.26 -17.96
C GLU A 188 15.11 -6.62 -17.86
N GLY A 189 15.68 -7.07 -18.93
CA GLY A 189 16.47 -8.30 -18.95
C GLY A 189 15.74 -9.52 -18.42
N LEU A 190 16.39 -10.29 -17.55
CA LEU A 190 15.79 -11.46 -16.89
C LEU A 190 14.70 -11.08 -15.89
N GLY A 191 14.79 -9.88 -15.29
CA GLY A 191 13.78 -9.31 -14.39
C GLY A 191 12.42 -9.24 -15.06
N GLN A 192 12.33 -8.93 -16.34
CA GLN A 192 11.08 -8.96 -17.12
C GLN A 192 10.41 -10.35 -17.09
N ALA A 193 11.20 -11.41 -17.23
CA ALA A 193 10.69 -12.77 -17.19
C ALA A 193 10.23 -13.15 -15.78
N ILE A 194 10.97 -12.75 -14.74
CA ILE A 194 10.63 -12.95 -13.32
C ILE A 194 9.30 -12.25 -13.02
N MET A 195 9.19 -10.95 -13.34
CA MET A 195 7.97 -10.18 -13.10
C MET A 195 6.77 -10.74 -13.85
N ASN A 196 6.94 -11.16 -15.10
CA ASN A 196 5.86 -11.78 -15.86
C ASN A 196 5.31 -13.05 -15.18
N ARG A 197 6.17 -13.88 -14.55
CA ARG A 197 5.75 -15.07 -13.79
C ARG A 197 5.07 -14.68 -12.50
N LEU A 198 5.65 -13.74 -11.78
CA LEU A 198 5.13 -13.26 -10.51
C LEU A 198 3.74 -12.62 -10.68
N LEU A 199 3.57 -11.75 -11.68
CA LEU A 199 2.29 -11.12 -12.01
C LEU A 199 1.22 -12.15 -12.41
N LYS A 200 1.59 -13.16 -13.21
CA LYS A 200 0.65 -14.25 -13.54
C LYS A 200 0.27 -15.09 -12.34
N ALA A 201 1.21 -15.38 -11.45
CA ALA A 201 0.92 -16.07 -10.19
C ALA A 201 0.01 -15.24 -9.29
N ALA A 202 0.19 -13.93 -9.27
CA ALA A 202 -0.65 -12.98 -8.55
C ALA A 202 -2.01 -12.71 -9.21
N GLY A 203 -2.26 -13.22 -10.44
CA GLY A 203 -3.47 -12.87 -11.19
C GLY A 203 -3.53 -11.38 -11.51
N HIS A 204 -2.39 -10.74 -11.69
CA HIS A 204 -2.19 -9.29 -11.90
C HIS A 204 -2.65 -8.42 -10.72
N HIS A 205 -2.74 -8.97 -9.51
CA HIS A 205 -2.95 -8.18 -8.30
C HIS A 205 -1.66 -7.42 -7.96
N VAL A 206 -1.64 -6.15 -8.32
CA VAL A 206 -0.53 -5.23 -8.04
C VAL A 206 -1.06 -4.11 -7.14
N LEU A 207 -0.32 -3.82 -6.08
CA LEU A 207 -0.58 -2.72 -5.18
C LEU A 207 0.58 -1.72 -5.30
N GLN A 208 0.27 -0.47 -5.63
CA GLN A 208 1.25 0.60 -5.52
C GLN A 208 1.49 0.87 -4.04
N ALA A 209 2.76 0.77 -3.62
CA ALA A 209 3.14 1.13 -2.26
C ALA A 209 2.70 2.56 -1.98
N VAL A 210 2.02 2.72 -0.88
CA VAL A 210 1.70 4.07 -0.40
C VAL A 210 3.02 4.62 0.15
N GLN A 211 3.46 5.77 -0.36
CA GLN A 211 4.54 6.48 0.30
C GLN A 211 4.17 6.52 1.78
N GLU A 212 4.99 5.87 2.63
CA GLU A 212 4.93 6.21 4.05
C GLU A 212 5.19 7.71 4.07
N LYS A 213 4.13 8.51 4.14
CA LYS A 213 4.28 9.88 4.61
C LYS A 213 5.03 9.68 5.92
N LYS A 214 6.33 10.05 5.93
CA LYS A 214 7.01 10.27 7.22
C LYS A 214 6.06 11.18 7.93
N MET A 215 5.32 10.65 8.90
CA MET A 215 4.51 11.52 9.70
C MET A 215 5.49 12.47 10.37
N LYS A 216 5.50 13.68 9.85
CA LYS A 216 6.25 14.79 10.43
C LYS A 216 5.84 14.84 11.89
N ALA A 217 6.79 14.92 12.77
CA ALA A 217 6.50 15.07 14.18
C ALA A 217 5.92 16.47 14.39
N TYR A 218 4.60 16.58 14.39
CA TYR A 218 3.90 17.85 14.53
C TYR A 218 3.84 18.30 15.99
N ASP A 219 4.44 19.43 16.32
CA ASP A 219 4.40 20.02 17.66
C ASP A 219 3.14 20.83 17.88
N ARG A 220 2.42 21.17 16.81
CA ARG A 220 1.17 21.94 16.82
C ARG A 220 0.15 21.34 15.87
N ILE A 221 -1.10 21.28 16.31
CA ILE A 221 -2.25 20.88 15.47
C ILE A 221 -3.27 22.02 15.51
N ILE A 222 -3.66 22.49 14.32
CA ILE A 222 -4.67 23.52 14.18
C ILE A 222 -5.92 22.89 13.54
N PHE A 223 -7.05 22.93 14.23
CA PHE A 223 -8.33 22.65 13.61
C PHE A 223 -8.89 23.94 13.03
N ALA A 224 -9.18 23.95 11.73
CA ALA A 224 -9.61 25.15 11.02
C ALA A 224 -10.97 24.95 10.34
N GLU A 225 -11.85 25.94 10.48
CA GLU A 225 -13.13 26.06 9.76
C GLU A 225 -13.46 27.53 9.49
N ASP A 226 -14.50 27.83 8.70
CA ASP A 226 -14.79 29.20 8.25
C ASP A 226 -14.85 30.22 9.39
N GLY A 227 -15.75 30.06 10.36
CA GLY A 227 -15.95 31.02 11.48
C GLY A 227 -15.27 30.63 12.78
N GLY A 228 -14.79 29.41 12.91
CA GLY A 228 -14.08 28.93 14.12
C GLY A 228 -14.93 28.79 15.38
N THR A 229 -16.26 28.67 15.27
CA THR A 229 -17.16 28.67 16.46
C THR A 229 -17.91 27.35 16.69
N CYS A 230 -17.74 26.34 15.83
CA CYS A 230 -18.51 25.09 15.88
C CYS A 230 -17.62 23.84 15.88
N ARG A 231 -17.27 23.33 14.68
CA ARG A 231 -16.56 22.05 14.52
C ARG A 231 -15.12 22.11 14.99
N ALA A 232 -14.40 23.16 14.65
CA ALA A 232 -13.00 23.32 15.01
C ALA A 232 -12.77 23.34 16.54
N PRO A 233 -13.50 24.13 17.34
CA PRO A 233 -13.35 24.09 18.78
C PRO A 233 -13.84 22.77 19.42
N MET A 234 -14.88 22.12 18.88
CA MET A 234 -15.25 20.77 19.33
C MET A 234 -14.13 19.76 19.06
N ALA A 235 -13.50 19.79 17.89
CA ALA A 235 -12.40 18.89 17.55
C ALA A 235 -11.18 19.15 18.45
N ALA A 236 -10.82 20.40 18.69
CA ALA A 236 -9.74 20.78 19.60
C ALA A 236 -10.00 20.27 21.02
N GLY A 237 -11.16 20.56 21.57
CA GLY A 237 -11.52 20.10 22.91
C GLY A 237 -11.55 18.57 23.06
N ILE A 238 -11.97 17.83 22.01
CA ILE A 238 -11.91 16.36 22.04
C ILE A 238 -10.46 15.89 22.06
N LEU A 239 -9.56 16.49 21.27
CA LEU A 239 -8.14 16.10 21.20
C LEU A 239 -7.40 16.42 22.48
N GLU A 240 -7.66 17.56 23.11
CA GLU A 240 -7.05 17.99 24.38
C GLU A 240 -7.31 17.00 25.54
N GLU A 241 -8.45 16.31 25.53
CA GLU A 241 -8.78 15.29 26.53
C GLU A 241 -8.17 13.90 26.22
N GLN A 242 -7.43 13.76 25.09
CA GLN A 242 -6.78 12.50 24.73
C GLN A 242 -5.35 12.46 25.26
N VAL A 243 -4.86 11.22 25.44
CA VAL A 243 -3.47 10.98 25.84
C VAL A 243 -2.60 10.84 24.59
N LEU A 244 -1.71 11.78 24.37
CA LEU A 244 -0.68 11.74 23.36
C LEU A 244 0.67 11.35 23.98
N ASN A 245 1.50 10.61 23.23
CA ASN A 245 2.81 10.16 23.68
C ASN A 245 3.80 11.33 23.87
N ARG A 246 3.48 12.51 23.32
CA ARG A 246 4.25 13.74 23.46
C ARG A 246 3.34 14.97 23.62
N PRO A 247 3.87 16.08 24.15
CA PRO A 247 3.14 17.34 24.17
C PRO A 247 2.90 17.83 22.73
N VAL A 248 1.65 18.16 22.42
CA VAL A 248 1.25 18.79 21.15
C VAL A 248 0.36 19.97 21.52
N GLU A 249 0.68 21.14 20.99
CA GLU A 249 -0.18 22.30 21.13
C GLU A 249 -1.38 22.16 20.21
N VAL A 250 -2.58 22.30 20.75
CA VAL A 250 -3.84 22.17 20.00
C VAL A 250 -4.50 23.52 19.90
N LEU A 251 -4.79 23.97 18.68
CA LEU A 251 -5.41 25.25 18.43
C LEU A 251 -6.71 25.05 17.61
N SER A 252 -7.68 25.92 17.87
CA SER A 252 -8.88 26.08 17.04
C SER A 252 -8.85 27.45 16.39
N ARG A 253 -9.03 27.53 15.06
CA ARG A 253 -8.97 28.78 14.31
C ARG A 253 -10.12 28.89 13.30
N GLY A 254 -10.54 30.15 13.09
CA GLY A 254 -11.42 30.52 12.00
C GLY A 254 -10.63 31.01 10.79
N LEU A 255 -11.10 30.73 9.58
CA LEU A 255 -10.48 31.23 8.35
C LEU A 255 -10.83 32.71 8.13
N VAL A 256 -12.03 33.12 8.52
CA VAL A 256 -12.52 34.49 8.46
C VAL A 256 -13.23 34.83 9.77
N VAL A 257 -12.58 35.61 10.62
CA VAL A 257 -13.13 36.06 11.90
C VAL A 257 -13.14 37.58 11.91
N LEU A 258 -14.29 38.16 11.62
CA LEU A 258 -14.44 39.63 11.62
C LEU A 258 -14.40 40.21 13.03
N PHE A 259 -14.97 39.49 14.00
CA PHE A 259 -14.96 39.82 15.40
C PHE A 259 -14.83 38.52 16.21
N PRO A 260 -14.08 38.51 17.35
CA PRO A 260 -14.07 37.37 18.24
C PRO A 260 -15.50 37.03 18.71
N GLU A 261 -15.93 35.80 18.45
CA GLU A 261 -17.24 35.30 18.84
C GLU A 261 -17.11 34.15 19.84
N PRO A 262 -18.03 34.02 20.81
CA PRO A 262 -18.06 32.88 21.70
C PRO A 262 -18.46 31.61 20.93
N LEU A 263 -18.32 30.47 21.55
CA LEU A 263 -18.83 29.20 21.00
C LEU A 263 -20.30 29.33 20.61
N ASN A 264 -20.65 28.70 19.49
CA ASN A 264 -22.06 28.50 19.17
C ASN A 264 -22.75 27.78 20.34
N GLN A 265 -23.87 28.35 20.85
CA GLN A 265 -24.54 27.84 22.03
C GLN A 265 -24.88 26.35 22.00
N LYS A 266 -25.17 25.78 20.80
CA LYS A 266 -25.47 24.36 20.65
C LYS A 266 -24.19 23.53 20.67
N ALA A 267 -23.10 24.03 20.10
CA ALA A 267 -21.79 23.41 20.20
C ALA A 267 -21.32 23.38 21.66
N GLU A 268 -21.43 24.50 22.35
CA GLU A 268 -21.12 24.61 23.77
C GLU A 268 -21.93 23.62 24.65
N ALA A 269 -23.24 23.55 24.43
CA ALA A 269 -24.10 22.61 25.17
C ALA A 269 -23.66 21.14 24.93
N VAL A 270 -23.28 20.77 23.71
CA VAL A 270 -22.77 19.42 23.38
C VAL A 270 -21.41 19.19 24.02
N MET A 271 -20.50 20.16 24.01
CA MET A 271 -19.18 20.06 24.64
C MET A 271 -19.33 19.85 26.16
N ILE A 272 -20.12 20.68 26.84
CA ILE A 272 -20.39 20.57 28.28
C ILE A 272 -21.01 19.21 28.62
N SER A 273 -21.99 18.74 27.84
CA SER A 273 -22.63 17.45 28.06
C SER A 273 -21.68 16.25 27.94
N ASN A 274 -20.58 16.43 27.25
CA ASN A 274 -19.53 15.42 27.06
C ASN A 274 -18.28 15.69 27.95
N GLY A 275 -18.35 16.63 28.88
CA GLY A 275 -17.29 16.91 29.84
C GLY A 275 -16.13 17.73 29.32
N LEU A 276 -16.26 18.32 28.12
CA LEU A 276 -15.23 19.18 27.53
C LEU A 276 -15.30 20.60 28.10
N LYS A 277 -14.14 21.25 28.17
CA LYS A 277 -13.99 22.64 28.58
C LYS A 277 -14.48 23.58 27.47
N SER A 278 -15.27 24.60 27.86
CA SER A 278 -15.78 25.60 26.92
C SER A 278 -15.70 27.03 27.45
N GLU A 279 -15.36 27.19 28.75
CA GLU A 279 -15.33 28.49 29.41
C GLU A 279 -14.27 29.41 28.82
N GLY A 280 -14.68 30.66 28.53
CA GLY A 280 -13.78 31.71 28.08
C GLY A 280 -13.33 31.59 26.61
N PHE A 281 -13.87 30.65 25.87
CA PHE A 281 -13.54 30.52 24.44
C PHE A 281 -14.02 31.73 23.65
N MET A 282 -13.13 32.23 22.79
CA MET A 282 -13.43 33.23 21.77
C MET A 282 -12.76 32.78 20.46
N SER A 283 -13.47 32.90 19.34
CA SER A 283 -12.92 32.57 18.03
C SER A 283 -11.77 33.51 17.67
N GLU A 284 -10.72 32.95 17.13
CA GLU A 284 -9.53 33.64 16.63
C GLU A 284 -9.28 33.29 15.17
N GLN A 285 -8.85 34.28 14.40
CA GLN A 285 -8.48 34.05 13.01
C GLN A 285 -7.09 33.39 12.95
N ILE A 286 -6.93 32.44 12.03
CA ILE A 286 -5.63 31.86 11.73
C ILE A 286 -4.69 32.93 11.16
N THR A 287 -3.45 32.92 11.63
CA THR A 287 -2.41 33.86 11.21
C THR A 287 -1.15 33.11 10.76
N GLU A 288 -0.23 33.83 10.09
CA GLU A 288 1.08 33.25 9.74
C GLU A 288 1.89 32.83 10.99
N GLU A 289 1.69 33.49 12.13
CA GLU A 289 2.38 33.18 13.38
C GLU A 289 1.91 31.84 13.98
N ASP A 290 0.70 31.41 13.66
CA ASP A 290 0.19 30.10 14.05
C ASP A 290 0.87 28.94 13.28
N ILE A 291 1.43 29.22 12.10
CA ILE A 291 1.96 28.22 11.18
C ILE A 291 3.50 28.16 11.34
N THR A 292 3.97 27.09 11.94
CA THR A 292 5.42 26.79 12.10
C THR A 292 5.78 25.59 11.22
N ASP A 293 7.09 25.30 11.11
CA ASP A 293 7.57 24.14 10.32
C ASP A 293 6.98 22.80 10.73
N ASN A 294 6.49 22.66 11.97
CA ASN A 294 5.92 21.43 12.52
C ASN A 294 4.43 21.58 12.87
N THR A 295 3.69 22.36 12.10
CA THR A 295 2.25 22.56 12.29
C THR A 295 1.45 21.70 11.30
N LEU A 296 0.49 20.92 11.82
CA LEU A 296 -0.51 20.23 11.02
C LEU A 296 -1.82 21.01 11.06
N ILE A 297 -2.33 21.42 9.91
CA ILE A 297 -3.61 22.09 9.79
C ILE A 297 -4.67 21.08 9.31
N LEU A 298 -5.67 20.84 10.15
CA LEU A 298 -6.77 19.93 9.86
C LEU A 298 -8.06 20.73 9.64
N THR A 299 -8.51 20.77 8.40
CA THR A 299 -9.74 21.46 8.02
C THR A 299 -10.96 20.56 8.13
N MET A 300 -12.14 21.16 8.23
CA MET A 300 -13.40 20.43 8.36
C MET A 300 -14.05 20.07 7.02
N SER A 301 -13.52 20.62 5.93
CA SER A 301 -14.01 20.38 4.56
C SER A 301 -12.93 20.71 3.53
N GLU A 302 -13.11 20.21 2.32
CA GLU A 302 -12.25 20.50 1.19
C GLU A 302 -12.26 22.01 0.83
N GLU A 303 -13.40 22.66 0.91
CA GLU A 303 -13.52 24.09 0.68
C GLU A 303 -12.65 24.89 1.67
N SER A 304 -12.65 24.52 2.94
CA SER A 304 -11.81 25.16 3.96
C SER A 304 -10.32 24.90 3.71
N ARG A 305 -9.95 23.71 3.20
CA ARG A 305 -8.57 23.39 2.81
C ARG A 305 -8.08 24.29 1.66
N GLN A 306 -8.89 24.48 0.64
CA GLN A 306 -8.55 25.36 -0.46
C GLN A 306 -8.35 26.81 0.00
N LYS A 307 -9.21 27.32 0.89
CA LYS A 307 -9.04 28.65 1.48
C LYS A 307 -7.73 28.80 2.25
N ILE A 308 -7.26 27.77 2.96
CA ILE A 308 -5.93 27.79 3.61
C ILE A 308 -4.83 28.04 2.57
N PHE A 309 -4.84 27.36 1.43
CA PHE A 309 -3.83 27.57 0.39
C PHE A 309 -3.92 28.93 -0.28
N GLU A 310 -5.12 29.52 -0.35
CA GLU A 310 -5.31 30.89 -0.84
C GLU A 310 -4.75 31.93 0.16
N LEU A 311 -4.99 31.73 1.45
CA LEU A 311 -4.54 32.62 2.51
C LEU A 311 -3.03 32.50 2.78
N PHE A 312 -2.49 31.29 2.68
CA PHE A 312 -1.10 30.97 3.00
C PHE A 312 -0.43 30.20 1.85
N PRO A 313 -0.06 30.87 0.74
CA PRO A 313 0.49 30.20 -0.45
C PRO A 313 1.81 29.45 -0.21
N ASN A 314 2.52 29.75 0.88
CA ASN A 314 3.81 29.15 1.23
C ASN A 314 3.68 27.94 2.16
N VAL A 315 2.46 27.60 2.60
CA VAL A 315 2.28 26.42 3.46
C VAL A 315 2.52 25.14 2.66
N GLU A 316 3.23 24.21 3.25
CA GLU A 316 3.50 22.91 2.63
C GLU A 316 2.17 22.14 2.48
N LYS A 317 1.91 21.66 1.25
CA LYS A 317 0.65 20.93 0.94
C LYS A 317 0.45 19.70 1.83
N GLU A 318 1.55 19.12 2.30
CA GLU A 318 1.55 17.93 3.14
C GLU A 318 1.12 18.23 4.59
N ASP A 319 1.24 19.47 5.02
CA ASP A 319 0.89 19.93 6.36
C ASP A 319 -0.57 20.40 6.47
N VAL A 320 -1.35 20.33 5.38
CA VAL A 320 -2.76 20.73 5.34
C VAL A 320 -3.62 19.61 4.76
N ALA A 321 -4.58 19.14 5.55
CA ALA A 321 -5.49 18.08 5.12
C ALA A 321 -6.92 18.29 5.66
N VAL A 322 -7.90 17.67 5.02
CA VAL A 322 -9.22 17.50 5.63
C VAL A 322 -9.11 16.43 6.72
N LEU A 323 -9.64 16.69 7.92
CA LEU A 323 -9.52 15.78 9.07
C LEU A 323 -9.92 14.34 8.71
N THR A 324 -11.05 14.16 8.05
CA THR A 324 -11.56 12.83 7.69
C THR A 324 -10.67 12.13 6.67
N GLU A 325 -10.18 12.84 5.67
CA GLU A 325 -9.22 12.31 4.69
C GLU A 325 -7.91 11.90 5.38
N PHE A 326 -7.38 12.73 6.28
CA PHE A 326 -6.15 12.46 7.01
C PHE A 326 -6.21 11.17 7.83
N VAL A 327 -7.38 10.87 8.40
CA VAL A 327 -7.59 9.66 9.23
C VAL A 327 -8.17 8.47 8.45
N GLY A 328 -8.37 8.60 7.13
CA GLY A 328 -8.89 7.56 6.26
C GLY A 328 -10.40 7.31 6.41
N ASP A 329 -11.18 8.34 6.74
CA ASP A 329 -12.64 8.31 6.72
C ASP A 329 -13.17 8.74 5.34
N GLU A 330 -14.24 8.10 4.85
CA GLU A 330 -14.80 8.36 3.52
C GLU A 330 -15.71 9.59 3.46
N LEU A 331 -16.27 10.03 4.58
CA LEU A 331 -17.29 11.06 4.64
C LEU A 331 -16.78 12.31 5.36
N GLU A 332 -17.05 13.47 4.80
CA GLU A 332 -16.80 14.76 5.45
C GLU A 332 -17.68 14.97 6.69
N ILE A 333 -17.18 15.78 7.63
CA ILE A 333 -17.93 16.17 8.82
C ILE A 333 -18.95 17.23 8.44
N LEU A 334 -20.21 16.84 8.46
CA LEU A 334 -21.31 17.75 8.11
C LEU A 334 -21.30 18.99 9.01
N ASN A 335 -21.50 20.16 8.39
CA ASN A 335 -21.61 21.41 9.12
C ASN A 335 -22.97 21.48 9.86
N PRO A 336 -23.00 21.49 11.21
CA PRO A 336 -24.25 21.53 11.96
C PRO A 336 -24.87 22.91 12.06
N TYR A 337 -24.19 23.95 11.53
CA TYR A 337 -24.63 25.35 11.65
C TYR A 337 -26.04 25.55 11.10
N GLY A 338 -26.88 26.24 11.88
CA GLY A 338 -28.32 26.40 11.56
C GLY A 338 -29.20 25.19 11.94
N GLY A 339 -28.61 24.02 12.22
CA GLY A 339 -29.33 22.81 12.62
C GLY A 339 -29.82 22.82 14.07
N ASN A 340 -30.54 21.76 14.47
CA ASN A 340 -30.99 21.55 15.84
C ASN A 340 -29.86 20.96 16.71
N LEU A 341 -30.08 20.83 18.04
CA LEU A 341 -29.11 20.29 18.97
C LEU A 341 -28.68 18.86 18.62
N GLN A 342 -29.55 18.04 18.04
CA GLN A 342 -29.28 16.69 17.62
C GLN A 342 -28.23 16.67 16.48
N ALA A 343 -28.29 17.63 15.53
CA ALA A 343 -27.29 17.75 14.47
C ALA A 343 -25.88 18.02 15.03
N TYR A 344 -25.77 18.84 16.07
CA TYR A 344 -24.52 19.08 16.78
C TYR A 344 -24.02 17.83 17.53
N GLY A 345 -24.93 17.06 18.12
CA GLY A 345 -24.59 15.78 18.75
C GLY A 345 -24.02 14.77 17.74
N ILE A 346 -24.63 14.62 16.56
CA ILE A 346 -24.14 13.75 15.49
C ILE A 346 -22.77 14.23 15.01
N CYS A 347 -22.61 15.54 14.83
CA CYS A 347 -21.32 16.13 14.44
C CYS A 347 -20.23 15.79 15.47
N TYR A 348 -20.51 15.97 16.76
CA TYR A 348 -19.60 15.62 17.84
C TYR A 348 -19.21 14.14 17.84
N GLU A 349 -20.16 13.22 17.67
CA GLU A 349 -19.86 11.79 17.59
C GLU A 349 -18.95 11.46 16.40
N THR A 350 -19.18 12.12 15.25
CA THR A 350 -18.32 11.93 14.06
C THR A 350 -16.92 12.46 14.33
N LEU A 351 -16.79 13.68 14.87
CA LEU A 351 -15.51 14.25 15.29
C LEU A 351 -14.77 13.33 16.27
N ASN A 352 -15.47 12.84 17.30
CA ASN A 352 -14.86 11.96 18.31
C ASN A 352 -14.30 10.65 17.70
N LYS A 353 -14.98 10.07 16.70
CA LYS A 353 -14.47 8.91 15.99
C LYS A 353 -13.20 9.24 15.19
N SER A 354 -13.22 10.33 14.43
CA SER A 354 -12.07 10.77 13.62
C SER A 354 -10.88 11.17 14.51
N ILE A 355 -11.11 11.87 15.62
CA ILE A 355 -10.05 12.25 16.56
C ILE A 355 -9.42 11.02 17.24
N LYS A 356 -10.18 9.98 17.59
CA LYS A 356 -9.60 8.73 18.10
C LYS A 356 -8.67 8.06 17.10
N LYS A 357 -9.00 8.10 15.82
CA LYS A 357 -8.09 7.63 14.75
C LYS A 357 -6.87 8.52 14.64
N LEU A 358 -7.05 9.86 14.69
CA LEU A 358 -5.95 10.83 14.68
C LEU A 358 -4.96 10.56 15.82
N VAL A 359 -5.45 10.36 17.06
CA VAL A 359 -4.62 10.01 18.22
C VAL A 359 -3.79 8.76 17.98
N LYS A 360 -4.41 7.73 17.40
CA LYS A 360 -3.70 6.49 17.06
C LYS A 360 -2.58 6.76 16.05
N ILE A 361 -2.87 7.52 14.99
CA ILE A 361 -1.91 7.91 13.97
C ILE A 361 -0.75 8.72 14.58
N LEU A 362 -1.06 9.73 15.43
CA LEU A 362 -0.05 10.57 16.09
C LEU A 362 0.86 9.77 17.03
N ASN A 363 0.31 8.82 17.77
CA ASN A 363 1.06 7.98 18.70
C ASN A 363 1.88 6.89 18.00
N GLU A 364 1.39 6.28 16.92
CA GLU A 364 2.11 5.25 16.15
C GLU A 364 3.29 5.81 15.35
N GLY A 365 3.22 7.09 14.92
CA GLY A 365 4.33 7.77 14.24
C GLY A 365 5.61 7.88 15.08
N GLU A 366 5.52 7.78 16.39
CA GLU A 366 6.64 7.96 17.32
C GLU A 366 7.39 6.70 17.71
N GLU A 367 6.74 5.56 17.79
CA GLU A 367 7.44 4.30 18.11
C GLU A 367 8.52 3.97 17.07
N LYS A 368 8.40 4.57 15.87
CA LYS A 368 9.36 4.42 14.76
C LYS A 368 10.54 5.40 14.80
N CYS A 369 10.43 6.52 15.53
CA CYS A 369 11.52 7.52 15.63
C CYS A 369 12.51 7.26 16.78
N GLN A 370 12.20 6.36 17.72
CA GLN A 370 13.05 6.08 18.90
C GLN A 370 13.84 4.77 18.82
N LYS A 371 13.82 4.08 17.71
CA LYS A 371 14.64 2.90 17.40
C LYS A 371 15.41 3.15 16.13
#